data_d8011ca94055c03cc39af193bd187350
#
_entry.id   d8011ca94055c03cc39af193bd187350
#
_cell.length_a   1.000
_cell.length_b   1.000
_cell.length_c   1.000
_cell.angle_alpha   90.00
_cell.angle_beta   90.00
_cell.angle_gamma   90.00
#
_symmetry.space_group_name_H-M   'P 1'
#
loop_
_entity.id
_entity.type
_entity.pdbx_description
1 polymer ?
#
loop_
_entity_poly.entity_id
_entity_poly.type
_entity_poly.pdbx_seq_one_letter_code
_entity_poly.pdbx_strand_id
1 'polypeptide(L)'
;DPGSSLTGWVLVDDDGAVLAHGKDPNEQLLAWYRESLVHDEETLDRGDLVVLEFMSPRGMSTSEHEFDALWWAGRLTEALEATGLVTIERVSREEVKFVLLGKHGVPQPDARIRSILIDRYAAGGGKEAAIGTKAHPGPLYGVKADEWAALAVACAWRDDARDIVQERAERAEKKRAEAERRSRKAAA
;
A
#
# COMPACT_ATOMS: atom_id res chain seq x y z
N ASP A 1 4.83 0.26 -0.55
CA ASP A 1 4.92 0.33 -2.02
C ASP A 1 6.25 -0.30 -2.46
N PRO A 2 6.32 -1.64 -2.60
CA PRO A 2 7.52 -2.34 -3.03
C PRO A 2 7.85 -2.06 -4.50
N GLY A 3 9.05 -1.52 -4.75
CA GLY A 3 9.61 -1.37 -6.09
C GLY A 3 10.62 -2.47 -6.43
N SER A 4 11.28 -2.36 -7.60
CA SER A 4 12.26 -3.34 -8.08
C SER A 4 13.55 -3.40 -7.26
N SER A 5 13.93 -2.32 -6.58
CA SER A 5 15.17 -2.23 -5.78
C SER A 5 14.99 -1.45 -4.48
N LEU A 6 14.02 -0.56 -4.43
CA LEU A 6 13.71 0.29 -3.29
C LEU A 6 12.24 0.17 -2.96
N THR A 7 11.89 0.20 -1.67
CA THR A 7 10.50 0.24 -1.18
C THR A 7 10.23 1.58 -0.52
N GLY A 8 9.17 2.26 -0.96
CA GLY A 8 8.59 3.38 -0.24
C GLY A 8 7.70 2.88 0.90
N TRP A 9 7.84 3.45 2.08
CA TRP A 9 7.04 3.08 3.23
C TRP A 9 6.61 4.29 4.06
N VAL A 10 5.53 4.13 4.80
CA VAL A 10 5.01 5.10 5.75
C VAL A 10 4.45 4.37 6.96
N LEU A 11 4.70 4.92 8.15
CA LEU A 11 4.07 4.52 9.40
C LEU A 11 3.07 5.59 9.80
N VAL A 12 1.84 5.19 10.07
CA VAL A 12 0.77 6.06 10.55
C VAL A 12 0.20 5.49 11.85
N ASP A 13 -0.26 6.37 12.73
CA ASP A 13 -1.00 5.95 13.91
C ASP A 13 -2.49 5.68 13.61
N ASP A 14 -3.24 5.28 14.61
CA ASP A 14 -4.67 4.99 14.52
C ASP A 14 -5.50 6.22 14.08
N ASP A 15 -5.04 7.43 14.39
CA ASP A 15 -5.67 8.67 13.96
C ASP A 15 -5.24 9.08 12.53
N GLY A 16 -4.24 8.38 11.97
CA GLY A 16 -3.69 8.59 10.64
C GLY A 16 -2.64 9.69 10.58
N ALA A 17 -2.09 10.11 11.72
CA ALA A 17 -0.93 10.99 11.70
C ALA A 17 0.30 10.23 11.19
N VAL A 18 1.10 10.87 10.36
CA VAL A 18 2.35 10.28 9.85
C VAL A 18 3.40 10.34 10.95
N LEU A 19 3.81 9.18 11.45
CA LEU A 19 4.82 9.03 12.49
C LEU A 19 6.22 8.96 11.88
N ALA A 20 6.37 8.20 10.79
CA ALA A 20 7.63 8.04 10.07
C ALA A 20 7.36 7.70 8.59
N HIS A 21 8.33 7.96 7.75
CA HIS A 21 8.28 7.60 6.34
C HIS A 21 9.70 7.49 5.77
N GLY A 22 9.84 6.74 4.72
CA GLY A 22 11.13 6.56 4.06
C GLY A 22 11.05 5.81 2.74
N LYS A 23 12.21 5.70 2.14
CA LYS A 23 12.44 4.90 0.94
C LYS A 23 13.79 4.21 1.07
N ASP A 24 13.77 2.91 1.30
CA ASP A 24 14.96 2.11 1.60
C ASP A 24 15.19 1.00 0.60
N PRO A 25 16.45 0.54 0.45
CA PRO A 25 16.77 -0.64 -0.31
C PRO A 25 16.00 -1.87 0.19
N ASN A 26 15.44 -2.63 -0.73
CA ASN A 26 14.63 -3.81 -0.40
C ASN A 26 15.40 -4.83 0.44
N GLU A 27 16.70 -5.01 0.16
CA GLU A 27 17.58 -5.91 0.95
C GLU A 27 17.75 -5.42 2.40
N GLN A 28 17.85 -4.11 2.60
CA GLN A 28 17.96 -3.52 3.93
C GLN A 28 16.68 -3.70 4.73
N LEU A 29 15.51 -3.45 4.13
CA LEU A 29 14.22 -3.70 4.76
C LEU A 29 14.03 -5.17 5.11
N LEU A 30 14.40 -6.07 4.19
CA LEU A 30 14.34 -7.50 4.43
C LEU A 30 15.24 -7.94 5.60
N ALA A 31 16.45 -7.41 5.68
CA ALA A 31 17.36 -7.66 6.79
C ALA A 31 16.75 -7.16 8.10
N TRP A 32 16.24 -5.94 8.10
CA TRP A 32 15.61 -5.32 9.26
C TRP A 32 14.38 -6.11 9.77
N TYR A 33 13.48 -6.57 8.89
CA TYR A 33 12.35 -7.42 9.31
C TYR A 33 12.81 -8.76 9.90
N ARG A 34 13.88 -9.35 9.39
CA ARG A 34 14.44 -10.60 9.93
C ARG A 34 15.15 -10.41 11.27
N GLU A 35 15.82 -9.27 11.45
CA GLU A 35 16.45 -8.92 12.73
C GLU A 35 15.42 -8.61 13.81
N SER A 36 14.28 -8.01 13.46
CA SER A 36 13.15 -7.78 14.37
C SER A 36 12.55 -9.09 14.94
N LEU A 37 12.79 -10.24 14.29
CA LEU A 37 12.47 -11.56 14.84
C LEU A 37 13.35 -11.97 16.03
N VAL A 38 14.53 -11.36 16.14
CA VAL A 38 15.56 -11.78 17.11
C VAL A 38 15.62 -10.82 18.31
N HIS A 39 15.22 -9.59 18.11
CA HIS A 39 15.28 -8.55 19.12
C HIS A 39 13.87 -8.01 19.38
N ASP A 40 13.44 -8.14 20.62
CA ASP A 40 12.14 -7.67 21.18
C ASP A 40 11.97 -6.13 21.14
N GLU A 41 12.63 -5.41 20.23
CA GLU A 41 12.75 -3.97 20.25
C GLU A 41 11.88 -3.24 19.19
N GLU A 42 10.85 -2.60 19.70
CA GLU A 42 10.30 -1.26 19.39
C GLU A 42 9.82 -0.89 17.97
N THR A 43 9.84 -1.75 16.96
CA THR A 43 9.54 -1.29 15.59
C THR A 43 8.30 -1.89 14.93
N LEU A 44 7.89 -3.06 15.36
CA LEU A 44 6.63 -3.70 14.95
C LEU A 44 5.98 -4.29 16.20
N ASP A 45 4.89 -3.70 16.63
CA ASP A 45 4.13 -4.19 17.77
C ASP A 45 3.22 -5.36 17.38
N ARG A 46 2.94 -6.21 18.38
CA ARG A 46 2.00 -7.31 18.18
C ARG A 46 0.61 -6.77 17.90
N GLY A 47 0.12 -7.04 16.70
CA GLY A 47 -1.19 -6.59 16.24
C GLY A 47 -1.13 -5.45 15.22
N ASP A 48 0.05 -4.95 14.90
CA ASP A 48 0.21 -3.98 13.82
C ASP A 48 -0.30 -4.52 12.49
N LEU A 49 -0.83 -3.60 11.69
CA LEU A 49 -1.31 -3.88 10.36
C LEU A 49 -0.32 -3.36 9.30
N VAL A 50 0.21 -4.26 8.51
CA VAL A 50 1.04 -3.91 7.35
C VAL A 50 0.21 -4.05 6.07
N VAL A 51 0.04 -2.96 5.35
CA VAL A 51 -0.67 -2.96 4.07
C VAL A 51 0.33 -2.79 2.94
N LEU A 52 0.34 -3.75 2.02
CA LEU A 52 1.24 -3.75 0.86
C LEU A 52 0.48 -3.39 -0.41
N GLU A 53 1.00 -2.44 -1.19
CA GLU A 53 0.56 -2.28 -2.56
C GLU A 53 1.03 -3.49 -3.39
N PHE A 54 0.11 -4.14 -4.08
CA PHE A 54 0.46 -5.24 -4.97
C PHE A 54 0.04 -4.96 -6.41
N MET A 55 0.81 -5.51 -7.32
CA MET A 55 0.50 -5.41 -8.74
C MET A 55 -0.62 -6.36 -9.13
N SER A 56 -1.62 -5.84 -9.85
CA SER A 56 -2.66 -6.64 -10.49
C SER A 56 -2.37 -6.80 -11.99
N PRO A 57 -2.69 -7.97 -12.59
CA PRO A 57 -2.52 -8.18 -14.03
C PRO A 57 -3.34 -7.17 -14.83
N ARG A 58 -2.69 -6.41 -15.72
CA ARG A 58 -3.34 -5.41 -16.58
C ARG A 58 -3.58 -5.87 -18.01
N GLY A 59 -3.28 -7.13 -18.31
CA GLY A 59 -3.42 -7.68 -19.68
C GLY A 59 -2.37 -7.18 -20.68
N MET A 60 -1.36 -6.45 -20.21
CA MET A 60 -0.20 -6.00 -21.00
C MET A 60 1.02 -6.87 -20.70
N SER A 61 2.05 -6.79 -21.53
CA SER A 61 3.33 -7.42 -21.24
C SER A 61 3.93 -6.81 -19.98
N THR A 62 4.34 -7.65 -19.04
CA THR A 62 5.00 -7.25 -17.81
C THR A 62 6.47 -6.98 -18.07
N SER A 63 6.98 -5.86 -17.57
CA SER A 63 8.40 -5.51 -17.67
C SER A 63 9.23 -6.27 -16.63
N GLU A 64 10.54 -6.34 -16.84
CA GLU A 64 11.50 -6.91 -15.86
C GLU A 64 11.38 -6.22 -14.49
N HIS A 65 11.27 -4.88 -14.49
CA HIS A 65 11.09 -4.11 -13.25
C HIS A 65 9.82 -4.47 -12.48
N GLU A 66 8.73 -4.80 -13.18
CA GLU A 66 7.49 -5.24 -12.55
C GLU A 66 7.62 -6.65 -11.96
N PHE A 67 8.35 -7.54 -12.63
CA PHE A 67 8.68 -8.86 -12.07
C PHE A 67 9.55 -8.74 -10.81
N ASP A 68 10.57 -7.91 -10.85
CA ASP A 68 11.43 -7.66 -9.69
C ASP A 68 10.65 -7.08 -8.51
N ALA A 69 9.78 -6.09 -8.76
CA ALA A 69 8.93 -5.52 -7.73
C ALA A 69 7.99 -6.56 -7.11
N LEU A 70 7.39 -7.42 -7.93
CA LEU A 70 6.53 -8.52 -7.46
C LEU A 70 7.31 -9.56 -6.64
N TRP A 71 8.52 -9.89 -7.08
CA TRP A 71 9.41 -10.80 -6.36
C TRP A 71 9.80 -10.23 -4.99
N TRP A 72 10.15 -8.95 -4.91
CA TRP A 72 10.46 -8.27 -3.66
C TRP A 72 9.22 -8.17 -2.76
N ALA A 73 8.07 -7.83 -3.30
CA ALA A 73 6.82 -7.82 -2.52
C ALA A 73 6.55 -9.18 -1.85
N GLY A 74 6.80 -10.29 -2.59
CA GLY A 74 6.66 -11.64 -2.02
C GLY A 74 7.67 -11.92 -0.90
N ARG A 75 8.94 -11.53 -1.08
CA ARG A 75 9.99 -11.73 -0.06
C ARG A 75 9.76 -10.92 1.21
N LEU A 76 9.33 -9.66 1.06
CA LEU A 76 9.00 -8.80 2.20
C LEU A 76 7.76 -9.32 2.93
N THR A 77 6.75 -9.79 2.19
CA THR A 77 5.57 -10.44 2.78
C THR A 77 5.97 -11.66 3.62
N GLU A 78 6.76 -12.56 3.05
CA GLU A 78 7.22 -13.78 3.74
C GLU A 78 8.01 -13.45 5.01
N ALA A 79 8.91 -12.48 4.94
CA ALA A 79 9.67 -12.06 6.11
C ALA A 79 8.78 -11.47 7.21
N LEU A 80 7.80 -10.65 6.85
CA LEU A 80 6.83 -10.09 7.80
C LEU A 80 5.91 -11.18 8.40
N GLU A 81 5.41 -12.11 7.58
CA GLU A 81 4.62 -13.26 8.07
C GLU A 81 5.40 -14.10 9.06
N ALA A 82 6.70 -14.30 8.81
CA ALA A 82 7.58 -15.07 9.68
C ALA A 82 7.74 -14.44 11.07
N THR A 83 7.53 -13.12 11.22
CA THR A 83 7.57 -12.47 12.55
C THR A 83 6.43 -12.95 13.46
N GLY A 84 5.27 -13.28 12.90
CA GLY A 84 4.06 -13.59 13.66
C GLY A 84 3.54 -12.41 14.51
N LEU A 85 4.06 -11.21 14.29
CA LEU A 85 3.70 -10.01 15.06
C LEU A 85 2.59 -9.22 14.36
N VAL A 86 2.60 -9.18 13.03
CA VAL A 86 1.78 -8.27 12.24
C VAL A 86 0.68 -9.00 11.46
N THR A 87 -0.40 -8.30 11.18
CA THR A 87 -1.38 -8.72 10.17
C THR A 87 -1.01 -8.11 8.83
N ILE A 88 -1.01 -8.91 7.77
CA ILE A 88 -0.63 -8.42 6.44
C ILE A 88 -1.85 -8.40 5.54
N GLU A 89 -2.07 -7.25 4.94
CA GLU A 89 -3.11 -7.01 3.96
C GLU A 89 -2.54 -6.48 2.66
N ARG A 90 -3.30 -6.61 1.58
CA ARG A 90 -2.87 -6.22 0.24
C ARG A 90 -3.91 -5.36 -0.43
N VAL A 91 -3.47 -4.31 -1.08
CA VAL A 91 -4.33 -3.42 -1.87
C VAL A 91 -3.68 -3.17 -3.21
N SER A 92 -4.47 -3.17 -4.28
CA SER A 92 -3.97 -2.83 -5.61
C SER A 92 -4.00 -1.32 -5.84
N ARG A 93 -3.17 -0.84 -6.76
CA ARG A 93 -3.18 0.56 -7.20
C ARG A 93 -4.55 1.05 -7.66
N GLU A 94 -5.34 0.16 -8.27
CA GLU A 94 -6.70 0.48 -8.73
C GLU A 94 -7.66 0.67 -7.56
N GLU A 95 -7.57 -0.17 -6.53
CA GLU A 95 -8.36 -0.05 -5.31
C GLU A 95 -8.01 1.24 -4.55
N VAL A 96 -6.72 1.55 -4.41
CA VAL A 96 -6.26 2.83 -3.82
C VAL A 96 -6.85 4.02 -4.58
N LYS A 97 -6.76 4.00 -5.92
CA LYS A 97 -7.35 5.05 -6.76
C LYS A 97 -8.86 5.14 -6.63
N PHE A 98 -9.53 4.00 -6.56
CA PHE A 98 -10.98 3.97 -6.38
C PHE A 98 -11.41 4.62 -5.07
N VAL A 99 -10.80 4.22 -3.97
CA VAL A 99 -11.11 4.74 -2.64
C VAL A 99 -10.89 6.25 -2.58
N LEU A 100 -9.68 6.70 -2.94
CA LEU A 100 -9.31 8.12 -2.79
C LEU A 100 -9.99 9.05 -3.79
N LEU A 101 -10.38 8.55 -4.96
CA LEU A 101 -10.93 9.37 -6.06
C LEU A 101 -12.42 9.12 -6.31
N GLY A 102 -13.01 8.07 -5.72
CA GLY A 102 -14.43 7.70 -5.87
C GLY A 102 -14.82 7.28 -7.29
N LYS A 103 -13.87 6.83 -8.12
CA LYS A 103 -14.15 6.49 -9.53
C LYS A 103 -13.37 5.28 -10.00
N HIS A 104 -14.09 4.26 -10.49
CA HIS A 104 -13.51 3.14 -11.23
C HIS A 104 -13.20 3.50 -12.68
N GLY A 105 -12.10 2.94 -13.21
CA GLY A 105 -11.85 2.85 -14.64
C GLY A 105 -11.47 4.13 -15.37
N VAL A 106 -11.36 5.26 -14.69
CA VAL A 106 -10.87 6.49 -15.31
C VAL A 106 -9.39 6.66 -15.00
N PRO A 107 -8.51 6.75 -16.02
CA PRO A 107 -7.11 7.04 -15.79
C PRO A 107 -6.97 8.36 -14.99
N GLN A 108 -6.43 8.26 -13.79
CA GLN A 108 -6.19 9.42 -12.94
C GLN A 108 -4.68 9.54 -12.69
N PRO A 109 -4.12 10.74 -12.90
CA PRO A 109 -2.71 10.97 -12.64
C PRO A 109 -2.42 10.90 -11.13
N ASP A 110 -1.26 10.39 -10.77
CA ASP A 110 -0.83 10.30 -9.37
C ASP A 110 -0.73 11.67 -8.69
N ALA A 111 -0.52 12.73 -9.48
CA ALA A 111 -0.58 14.10 -8.99
C ALA A 111 -1.92 14.45 -8.30
N ARG A 112 -3.03 13.85 -8.73
CA ARG A 112 -4.35 14.07 -8.12
C ARG A 112 -4.47 13.37 -6.77
N ILE A 113 -3.92 12.16 -6.64
CA ILE A 113 -3.83 11.47 -5.36
C ILE A 113 -3.02 12.31 -4.37
N ARG A 114 -1.86 12.79 -4.80
CA ARG A 114 -1.02 13.66 -3.98
C ARG A 114 -1.76 14.94 -3.54
N SER A 115 -2.55 15.56 -4.43
CA SER A 115 -3.37 16.73 -4.06
C SER A 115 -4.37 16.39 -2.96
N ILE A 116 -5.09 15.27 -3.08
CA ILE A 116 -6.06 14.82 -2.07
C ILE A 116 -5.38 14.56 -0.71
N LEU A 117 -4.22 13.93 -0.72
CA LEU A 117 -3.46 13.70 0.51
C LEU A 117 -3.02 15.01 1.15
N ILE A 118 -2.52 15.97 0.36
CA ILE A 118 -2.17 17.30 0.84
C ILE A 118 -3.39 17.98 1.46
N ASP A 119 -4.54 17.97 0.79
CA ASP A 119 -5.76 18.59 1.29
C ASP A 119 -6.25 17.93 2.60
N ARG A 120 -6.11 16.61 2.72
CA ARG A 120 -6.45 15.86 3.93
C ARG A 120 -5.63 16.28 5.15
N TYR A 121 -4.33 16.43 4.98
CA TYR A 121 -3.41 16.78 6.06
C TYR A 121 -3.25 18.29 6.27
N ALA A 122 -3.87 19.11 5.43
CA ALA A 122 -3.71 20.57 5.49
C ALA A 122 -4.53 21.27 6.57
N ALA A 123 -5.48 20.59 7.21
CA ALA A 123 -6.42 21.19 8.18
C ALA A 123 -7.04 22.52 7.66
N GLY A 124 -7.28 22.62 6.36
CA GLY A 124 -7.80 23.84 5.70
C GLY A 124 -6.75 24.88 5.29
N GLY A 125 -5.48 24.69 5.66
CA GLY A 125 -4.38 25.64 5.35
C GLY A 125 -3.63 25.37 4.04
N GLY A 126 -4.09 24.40 3.24
CA GLY A 126 -3.50 24.05 1.95
C GLY A 126 -2.12 23.43 2.05
N LYS A 127 -1.38 23.48 0.94
CA LYS A 127 -0.07 22.80 0.83
C LYS A 127 0.95 23.25 1.87
N GLU A 128 0.96 24.52 2.25
CA GLU A 128 1.90 25.05 3.22
C GLU A 128 1.64 24.49 4.63
N ALA A 129 0.39 24.30 5.01
CA ALA A 129 0.03 23.69 6.29
C ALA A 129 0.34 22.19 6.31
N ALA A 130 0.10 21.48 5.21
CA ALA A 130 0.36 20.05 5.10
C ALA A 130 1.85 19.71 5.06
N ILE A 131 2.64 20.40 4.26
CA ILE A 131 4.06 20.11 4.03
C ILE A 131 4.95 20.96 4.94
N GLY A 132 4.68 22.25 5.03
CA GLY A 132 5.47 23.19 5.82
C GLY A 132 6.87 23.44 5.24
N THR A 133 7.76 23.88 6.11
CA THR A 133 9.16 24.17 5.82
C THR A 133 10.07 23.49 6.83
N LYS A 134 11.39 23.51 6.62
CA LYS A 134 12.35 22.97 7.59
C LYS A 134 12.25 23.63 8.97
N ALA A 135 11.91 24.94 9.02
CA ALA A 135 11.75 25.67 10.28
C ALA A 135 10.39 25.38 10.95
N HIS A 136 9.37 25.10 10.18
CA HIS A 136 8.01 24.82 10.62
C HIS A 136 7.46 23.63 9.80
N PRO A 137 7.85 22.39 10.16
CA PRO A 137 7.43 21.21 9.42
C PRO A 137 5.93 20.95 9.59
N GLY A 138 5.24 20.70 8.48
CA GLY A 138 3.87 20.19 8.50
C GLY A 138 3.84 18.66 8.64
N PRO A 139 2.63 18.08 8.76
CA PRO A 139 2.47 16.63 8.93
C PRO A 139 3.10 15.76 7.80
N LEU A 140 3.22 16.32 6.61
CA LEU A 140 3.80 15.65 5.44
C LEU A 140 5.19 16.20 5.07
N TYR A 141 5.87 16.84 6.02
CA TYR A 141 7.20 17.39 5.76
C TYR A 141 8.19 16.27 5.42
N GLY A 142 8.87 16.42 4.29
CA GLY A 142 9.87 15.44 3.84
C GLY A 142 9.32 14.29 2.98
N VAL A 143 8.01 14.06 2.93
CA VAL A 143 7.40 13.01 2.09
C VAL A 143 7.70 13.28 0.61
N LYS A 144 8.28 12.30 -0.08
CA LYS A 144 8.76 12.43 -1.47
C LYS A 144 8.63 11.12 -2.25
N ALA A 145 8.71 11.22 -3.57
CA ALA A 145 8.72 10.07 -4.49
C ALA A 145 7.68 8.99 -4.13
N ASP A 146 8.12 7.74 -3.96
CA ASP A 146 7.25 6.58 -3.70
C ASP A 146 6.63 6.58 -2.30
N GLU A 147 7.14 7.39 -1.38
CA GLU A 147 6.52 7.59 -0.06
C GLU A 147 5.09 8.15 -0.17
N TRP A 148 4.78 8.91 -1.24
CA TRP A 148 3.41 9.34 -1.55
C TRP A 148 2.49 8.18 -1.92
N ALA A 149 3.04 7.16 -2.59
CA ALA A 149 2.29 5.96 -2.92
C ALA A 149 2.01 5.14 -1.66
N ALA A 150 3.00 4.95 -0.79
CA ALA A 150 2.83 4.28 0.50
C ALA A 150 1.81 5.02 1.39
N LEU A 151 1.86 6.34 1.45
CA LEU A 151 0.86 7.14 2.18
C LEU A 151 -0.55 6.99 1.58
N ALA A 152 -0.66 6.92 0.26
CA ALA A 152 -1.95 6.68 -0.41
C ALA A 152 -2.53 5.32 -0.04
N VAL A 153 -1.70 4.28 0.05
CA VAL A 153 -2.08 2.93 0.50
C VAL A 153 -2.62 2.99 1.93
N ALA A 154 -1.88 3.58 2.86
CA ALA A 154 -2.28 3.71 4.26
C ALA A 154 -3.61 4.47 4.40
N CYS A 155 -3.76 5.60 3.72
CA CYS A 155 -5.00 6.39 3.75
C CYS A 155 -6.19 5.65 3.14
N ALA A 156 -6.00 5.01 1.99
CA ALA A 156 -7.05 4.27 1.33
C ALA A 156 -7.53 3.09 2.19
N TRP A 157 -6.58 2.34 2.76
CA TRP A 157 -6.90 1.23 3.64
C TRP A 157 -7.68 1.67 4.88
N ARG A 158 -7.24 2.75 5.51
CA ARG A 158 -7.88 3.27 6.72
C ARG A 158 -9.30 3.77 6.48
N ASP A 159 -9.57 4.40 5.33
CA ASP A 159 -10.88 4.97 5.02
C ASP A 159 -11.92 3.89 4.72
N ASP A 160 -11.58 2.90 3.90
CA ASP A 160 -12.53 1.95 3.31
C ASP A 160 -12.03 0.49 3.35
N ALA A 161 -11.27 0.13 4.40
CA ALA A 161 -10.72 -1.23 4.53
C ALA A 161 -11.78 -2.33 4.41
N ARG A 162 -12.98 -2.10 4.97
CA ARG A 162 -14.09 -3.06 4.89
C ARG A 162 -14.58 -3.22 3.46
N ASP A 163 -14.76 -2.13 2.74
CA ASP A 163 -15.28 -2.13 1.38
C ASP A 163 -14.31 -2.78 0.41
N ILE A 164 -12.99 -2.50 0.55
CA ILE A 164 -11.95 -3.14 -0.24
C ILE A 164 -11.95 -4.66 -0.05
N VAL A 165 -11.99 -5.12 1.20
CA VAL A 165 -12.00 -6.57 1.52
C VAL A 165 -13.27 -7.22 1.02
N GLN A 166 -14.43 -6.60 1.23
CA GLN A 166 -15.72 -7.12 0.78
C GLN A 166 -15.79 -7.20 -0.74
N GLU A 167 -15.45 -6.13 -1.46
CA GLU A 167 -15.43 -6.15 -2.93
C GLU A 167 -14.47 -7.22 -3.49
N ARG A 168 -13.32 -7.43 -2.85
CA ARG A 168 -12.38 -8.48 -3.26
C ARG A 168 -12.97 -9.86 -3.07
N ALA A 169 -13.65 -10.11 -1.96
CA ALA A 169 -14.33 -11.37 -1.70
C ALA A 169 -15.44 -11.64 -2.73
N GLU A 170 -16.28 -10.65 -3.01
CA GLU A 170 -17.35 -10.73 -4.01
C GLU A 170 -16.79 -10.98 -5.43
N ARG A 171 -15.73 -10.30 -5.82
CA ARG A 171 -15.04 -10.53 -7.11
C ARG A 171 -14.44 -11.94 -7.21
N ALA A 172 -13.87 -12.44 -6.11
CA ALA A 172 -13.31 -13.80 -6.06
C ALA A 172 -14.42 -14.85 -6.19
N GLU A 173 -15.54 -14.68 -5.50
CA GLU A 173 -16.71 -15.55 -5.58
C GLU A 173 -17.30 -15.55 -7.00
N LYS A 174 -17.49 -14.39 -7.60
CA LYS A 174 -17.97 -14.28 -8.98
C LYS A 174 -17.06 -14.99 -9.97
N LYS A 175 -15.73 -14.84 -9.84
CA LYS A 175 -14.77 -15.55 -10.69
C LYS A 175 -14.85 -17.08 -10.52
N ARG A 176 -15.02 -17.58 -9.28
CA ARG A 176 -15.20 -19.01 -9.01
C ARG A 176 -16.47 -19.53 -9.65
N ALA A 177 -17.59 -18.83 -9.48
CA ALA A 177 -18.87 -19.20 -10.09
C ALA A 177 -18.82 -19.22 -11.62
N GLU A 178 -18.15 -18.24 -12.24
CA GLU A 178 -17.94 -18.23 -13.70
C GLU A 178 -17.06 -19.40 -14.18
N ALA A 179 -15.99 -19.72 -13.45
CA ALA A 179 -15.10 -20.84 -13.77
C ALA A 179 -15.85 -22.18 -13.67
N GLU A 180 -16.65 -22.39 -12.64
CA GLU A 180 -17.50 -23.57 -12.50
C GLU A 180 -18.52 -23.69 -13.64
N ARG A 181 -19.16 -22.58 -14.01
CA ARG A 181 -20.12 -22.55 -15.11
C ARG A 181 -19.46 -22.91 -16.45
N ARG A 182 -18.24 -22.42 -16.69
CA ARG A 182 -17.45 -22.77 -17.90
C ARG A 182 -17.06 -24.24 -17.90
N SER A 183 -16.63 -24.78 -16.75
CA SER A 183 -16.28 -26.18 -16.60
C SER A 183 -17.48 -27.11 -16.85
N ARG A 184 -18.66 -26.81 -16.28
CA ARG A 184 -19.90 -27.56 -16.52
C ARG A 184 -20.31 -27.54 -17.99
N LYS A 185 -20.16 -26.37 -18.66
CA LYS A 185 -20.49 -26.25 -20.09
C LYS A 185 -19.52 -27.00 -21.01
N ALA A 186 -18.26 -27.18 -20.58
CA ALA A 186 -17.25 -27.93 -21.32
C ALA A 186 -17.39 -29.47 -21.14
N ALA A 187 -18.07 -29.89 -20.07
CA ALA A 187 -18.31 -31.31 -19.74
C ALA A 187 -19.64 -31.86 -20.28
N ALA A 188 -20.51 -31.00 -20.80
CA ALA A 188 -21.80 -31.33 -21.44
C ALA A 188 -21.68 -31.33 -22.97
#